data_e72983f276d98907fee7244979296532
#
_entry.id   e72983f276d98907fee7244979296532
#
_cell.length_a   1.000
_cell.length_b   1.000
_cell.length_c   1.000
_cell.angle_alpha   90.00
_cell.angle_beta   90.00
_cell.angle_gamma   90.00
#
_symmetry.space_group_name_H-M   'P 1'
#
loop_
_entity.id
_entity.type
_entity.pdbx_description
1 polymer ?
#
loop_
_entity_poly.entity_id
_entity_poly.type
_entity_poly.pdbx_seq_one_letter_code
_entity_poly.pdbx_strand_id
1 'polypeptide(L)'
;RQRQMCIRDRIKPLFDEIYSLSDFPDIGDIKEDGTSIVENSFIKSRVAFNHTNLPSMADDTVLEVDHLMGDPGIYTARYAGENATYEENMDKLLKNLKGVPWEQRTARFKTVVTYVDGENDFFVEGWLEGKILESKKGDLGFGYDPIFYASAQSMSLGDMGLKQKNQISHRAIAIQKFADKIKRLMYV
;
A
#
# COMPACT_ATOMS: atom_id res chain seq x y z
N ARG A 1 -3.30 12.52 -0.43
CA ARG A 1 -4.56 12.86 0.28
C ARG A 1 -5.57 11.69 0.28
N GLN A 2 -5.93 11.08 -0.86
CA GLN A 2 -6.89 9.95 -0.91
C GLN A 2 -6.45 8.75 -0.07
N ARG A 3 -5.17 8.39 -0.11
CA ARG A 3 -4.58 7.28 0.65
C ARG A 3 -4.78 7.47 2.16
N GLN A 4 -4.44 8.64 2.70
CA GLN A 4 -4.56 8.96 4.13
C GLN A 4 -6.02 9.00 4.59
N MET A 5 -6.93 9.54 3.78
CA MET A 5 -8.36 9.56 4.08
C MET A 5 -8.94 8.14 4.23
N CYS A 6 -8.62 7.22 3.31
CA CYS A 6 -9.10 5.84 3.38
C CYS A 6 -8.65 5.10 4.65
N ILE A 7 -7.45 5.38 5.15
CA ILE A 7 -6.93 4.79 6.39
C ILE A 7 -7.65 5.40 7.59
N ARG A 8 -7.60 6.73 7.69
CA ARG A 8 -8.16 7.48 8.83
C ARG A 8 -9.62 7.16 9.10
N ASP A 9 -10.46 7.12 8.06
CA ASP A 9 -11.90 6.86 8.20
C ASP A 9 -12.21 5.48 8.79
N ARG A 10 -11.34 4.49 8.57
CA ARG A 10 -11.52 3.13 9.08
C ARG A 10 -11.01 2.92 10.49
N ILE A 11 -9.95 3.62 10.88
CA ILE A 11 -9.37 3.50 12.23
C ILE A 11 -9.97 4.51 13.22
N LYS A 12 -10.57 5.61 12.74
CA LYS A 12 -11.19 6.63 13.57
C LYS A 12 -12.15 6.12 14.65
N PRO A 13 -12.98 5.07 14.41
CA PRO A 13 -13.83 4.52 15.46
C PRO A 13 -13.09 3.81 16.60
N LEU A 14 -11.77 3.59 16.46
CA LEU A 14 -10.94 2.84 17.42
C LEU A 14 -10.13 3.75 18.34
N PHE A 15 -10.01 5.03 18.00
CA PHE A 15 -9.15 5.97 18.70
C PHE A 15 -9.86 7.31 18.85
N ASP A 16 -9.71 7.92 20.03
CA ASP A 16 -10.28 9.24 20.34
C ASP A 16 -9.64 10.34 19.47
N GLU A 17 -8.32 10.25 19.27
CA GLU A 17 -7.54 11.20 18.49
C GLU A 17 -6.63 10.47 17.50
N ILE A 18 -6.47 11.03 16.30
CA ILE A 18 -5.58 10.53 15.25
C ILE A 18 -4.82 11.69 14.64
N TYR A 19 -3.52 11.61 14.74
CA TYR A 19 -2.58 12.56 14.15
C TYR A 19 -1.98 11.98 12.86
N SER A 20 -1.48 12.84 11.98
CA SER A 20 -0.70 12.48 10.80
C SER A 20 0.72 13.03 10.94
N LEU A 21 1.66 12.52 10.15
CA LEU A 21 3.03 13.08 10.16
C LEU A 21 3.09 14.58 9.86
N SER A 22 2.10 15.12 9.13
CA SER A 22 2.03 16.57 8.88
C SER A 22 1.74 17.41 10.13
N ASP A 23 1.25 16.78 11.20
CA ASP A 23 1.04 17.44 12.50
C ASP A 23 2.35 17.52 13.30
N PHE A 24 3.42 16.85 12.83
CA PHE A 24 4.75 16.79 13.44
C PHE A 24 5.83 17.13 12.39
N PRO A 25 5.93 18.39 11.95
CA PRO A 25 6.83 18.77 10.86
C PRO A 25 8.32 18.55 11.16
N ASP A 26 8.68 18.47 12.45
CA ASP A 26 10.07 18.28 12.89
C ASP A 26 10.58 16.85 12.64
N ILE A 27 9.70 15.87 12.34
CA ILE A 27 10.12 14.51 11.96
C ILE A 27 10.89 14.53 10.64
N GLY A 28 10.55 15.42 9.73
CA GLY A 28 11.15 15.48 8.40
C GLY A 28 10.82 14.27 7.52
N ASP A 29 11.65 14.05 6.50
CA ASP A 29 11.50 12.90 5.60
C ASP A 29 12.11 11.63 6.21
N ILE A 30 11.31 10.59 6.29
CA ILE A 30 11.75 9.29 6.80
C ILE A 30 12.38 8.49 5.66
N LYS A 31 13.67 8.16 5.81
CA LYS A 31 14.39 7.36 4.84
C LYS A 31 13.96 5.89 4.92
N GLU A 32 13.41 5.38 3.83
CA GLU A 32 12.99 3.99 3.68
C GLU A 32 14.13 3.18 3.02
N ASP A 33 15.10 2.71 3.79
CA ASP A 33 16.27 1.94 3.32
C ASP A 33 16.24 0.46 3.75
N GLY A 34 15.09 -0.02 4.19
CA GLY A 34 14.86 -1.43 4.49
C GLY A 34 14.89 -2.32 3.24
N THR A 35 15.20 -3.59 3.45
CA THR A 35 15.30 -4.62 2.41
C THR A 35 13.96 -5.31 2.12
N SER A 36 12.95 -5.02 2.90
CA SER A 36 11.60 -5.58 2.76
C SER A 36 10.51 -4.53 3.03
N ILE A 37 9.31 -4.81 2.51
CA ILE A 37 8.12 -3.98 2.79
C ILE A 37 7.82 -3.89 4.30
N VAL A 38 8.05 -4.97 5.04
CA VAL A 38 7.83 -5.02 6.50
C VAL A 38 8.82 -4.10 7.21
N GLU A 39 10.11 -4.15 6.84
CA GLU A 39 11.14 -3.28 7.41
C GLU A 39 10.85 -1.81 7.11
N ASN A 40 10.55 -1.44 5.86
CA ASN A 40 10.21 -0.07 5.50
C ASN A 40 8.99 0.45 6.26
N SER A 41 7.97 -0.38 6.44
CA SER A 41 6.81 0.00 7.23
C SER A 41 7.16 0.18 8.71
N PHE A 42 7.99 -0.70 9.31
CA PHE A 42 8.46 -0.55 10.69
C PHE A 42 9.38 0.66 10.88
N ILE A 43 10.26 0.97 9.93
CA ILE A 43 11.08 2.20 9.99
C ILE A 43 10.17 3.42 10.18
N LYS A 44 9.12 3.52 9.38
CA LYS A 44 8.16 4.64 9.48
C LYS A 44 7.44 4.71 10.84
N SER A 45 6.89 3.58 11.30
CA SER A 45 6.14 3.56 12.57
C SER A 45 7.04 3.78 13.79
N ARG A 46 8.28 3.22 13.80
CA ARG A 46 9.24 3.41 14.88
C ARG A 46 9.78 4.84 14.94
N VAL A 47 10.07 5.46 13.79
CA VAL A 47 10.49 6.88 13.77
C VAL A 47 9.38 7.76 14.32
N ALA A 48 8.11 7.53 13.90
CA ALA A 48 6.98 8.28 14.42
C ALA A 48 6.80 8.07 15.94
N PHE A 49 6.84 6.83 16.43
CA PHE A 49 6.75 6.50 17.85
C PHE A 49 7.87 7.16 18.67
N ASN A 50 9.12 7.01 18.23
CA ASN A 50 10.28 7.55 18.95
C ASN A 50 10.26 9.08 19.05
N HIS A 51 9.70 9.75 18.03
CA HIS A 51 9.59 11.20 18.02
C HIS A 51 8.43 11.72 18.89
N THR A 52 7.28 11.05 18.83
CA THR A 52 6.04 11.55 19.45
C THR A 52 5.74 10.94 20.80
N ASN A 53 6.33 9.80 21.11
CA ASN A 53 5.99 8.92 22.23
C ASN A 53 4.48 8.52 22.24
N LEU A 54 3.85 8.52 21.08
CA LEU A 54 2.46 8.10 20.87
C LEU A 54 2.40 6.78 20.09
N PRO A 55 1.43 5.89 20.38
CA PRO A 55 1.21 4.72 19.57
C PRO A 55 1.16 5.07 18.09
N SER A 56 1.99 4.44 17.28
CA SER A 56 2.21 4.83 15.90
C SER A 56 1.96 3.68 14.94
N MET A 57 1.31 3.98 13.82
CA MET A 57 1.13 3.05 12.72
C MET A 57 1.71 3.61 11.42
N ALA A 58 2.16 2.70 10.57
CA ALA A 58 2.56 3.05 9.22
C ALA A 58 2.07 2.00 8.24
N ASP A 59 1.88 2.39 6.97
CA ASP A 59 1.63 1.43 5.90
C ASP A 59 2.71 1.54 4.82
N ASP A 60 2.98 0.39 4.21
CA ASP A 60 3.76 0.33 2.98
C ASP A 60 3.08 -0.58 1.96
N THR A 61 3.29 -0.32 0.67
CA THR A 61 2.61 -1.05 -0.41
C THR A 61 3.55 -1.32 -1.55
N VAL A 62 3.55 -2.57 -2.00
CA VAL A 62 4.28 -3.03 -3.17
C VAL A 62 3.34 -3.63 -4.21
N LEU A 63 3.78 -3.55 -5.47
CA LEU A 63 3.26 -4.33 -6.59
C LEU A 63 4.31 -5.39 -6.93
N GLU A 64 3.90 -6.65 -6.98
CA GLU A 64 4.74 -7.77 -7.38
C GLU A 64 4.16 -8.39 -8.66
N VAL A 65 5.01 -8.62 -9.67
CA VAL A 65 4.64 -9.25 -10.94
C VAL A 65 5.44 -10.53 -11.12
N ASP A 66 4.76 -11.66 -11.23
CA ASP A 66 5.41 -12.98 -11.22
C ASP A 66 6.39 -13.16 -12.39
N HIS A 67 6.02 -12.73 -13.60
CA HIS A 67 6.90 -12.80 -14.78
C HIS A 67 8.20 -12.00 -14.62
N LEU A 68 8.17 -10.96 -13.79
CA LEU A 68 9.32 -10.11 -13.48
C LEU A 68 9.99 -10.51 -12.14
N MET A 69 9.77 -11.74 -11.66
CA MET A 69 10.35 -12.28 -10.43
C MET A 69 10.07 -11.41 -9.19
N GLY A 70 8.91 -10.75 -9.16
CA GLY A 70 8.47 -9.89 -8.06
C GLY A 70 8.72 -8.39 -8.25
N ASP A 71 9.41 -7.99 -9.33
CA ASP A 71 9.51 -6.56 -9.67
C ASP A 71 8.12 -5.96 -9.94
N PRO A 72 7.92 -4.67 -9.62
CA PRO A 72 8.81 -3.67 -9.01
C PRO A 72 9.10 -3.85 -7.50
N GLY A 73 8.32 -4.65 -6.75
CA GLY A 73 8.57 -4.94 -5.34
C GLY A 73 8.74 -3.66 -4.50
N ILE A 74 9.77 -3.59 -3.67
CA ILE A 74 10.05 -2.41 -2.82
C ILE A 74 10.35 -1.13 -3.63
N TYR A 75 10.58 -1.25 -4.92
CA TYR A 75 10.79 -0.11 -5.83
C TYR A 75 9.49 0.38 -6.48
N THR A 76 8.32 -0.10 -6.06
CA THR A 76 7.01 0.23 -6.65
C THR A 76 6.81 1.73 -6.88
N ALA A 77 7.17 2.57 -5.93
CA ALA A 77 6.99 4.02 -6.04
C ALA A 77 8.01 4.70 -6.97
N ARG A 78 9.18 4.09 -7.18
CA ARG A 78 10.31 4.65 -7.94
C ARG A 78 10.85 3.68 -9.00
N TYR A 79 10.00 2.86 -9.56
CA TYR A 79 10.40 1.81 -10.51
C TYR A 79 11.09 2.35 -11.76
N ALA A 80 10.66 3.49 -12.27
CA ALA A 80 11.30 4.17 -13.41
C ALA A 80 12.44 5.13 -13.00
N GLY A 81 12.64 5.37 -11.69
CA GLY A 81 13.66 6.25 -11.14
C GLY A 81 13.19 6.96 -9.87
N GLU A 82 14.10 7.59 -9.11
CA GLU A 82 13.80 8.20 -7.82
C GLU A 82 12.69 9.28 -7.87
N ASN A 83 12.62 10.03 -8.96
CA ASN A 83 11.62 11.10 -9.15
C ASN A 83 10.55 10.72 -10.19
N ALA A 84 10.37 9.42 -10.46
CA ALA A 84 9.45 8.97 -11.49
C ALA A 84 7.99 9.27 -11.12
N THR A 85 7.24 9.71 -12.11
CA THR A 85 5.78 9.85 -12.04
C THR A 85 5.09 8.49 -12.07
N TYR A 86 3.82 8.43 -11.68
CA TYR A 86 3.01 7.23 -11.83
C TYR A 86 2.94 6.75 -13.28
N GLU A 87 2.87 7.70 -14.21
CA GLU A 87 2.83 7.42 -15.65
C GLU A 87 4.11 6.72 -16.13
N GLU A 88 5.28 7.26 -15.78
CA GLU A 88 6.57 6.66 -16.13
C GLU A 88 6.76 5.28 -15.52
N ASN A 89 6.32 5.08 -14.28
CA ASN A 89 6.36 3.77 -13.63
C ASN A 89 5.48 2.74 -14.36
N MET A 90 4.24 3.12 -14.75
CA MET A 90 3.35 2.27 -15.53
C MET A 90 3.93 1.96 -16.91
N ASP A 91 4.46 2.96 -17.62
CA ASP A 91 5.03 2.78 -18.96
C ASP A 91 6.24 1.84 -18.94
N LYS A 92 7.11 1.97 -17.93
CA LYS A 92 8.22 1.04 -17.74
C LYS A 92 7.72 -0.39 -17.52
N LEU A 93 6.70 -0.57 -16.66
CA LEU A 93 6.16 -1.89 -16.38
C LEU A 93 5.53 -2.52 -17.63
N LEU A 94 4.73 -1.76 -18.38
CA LEU A 94 4.13 -2.21 -19.62
C LEU A 94 5.17 -2.57 -20.67
N LYS A 95 6.26 -1.78 -20.77
CA LYS A 95 7.39 -2.05 -21.66
C LYS A 95 8.09 -3.36 -21.31
N ASN A 96 8.32 -3.63 -20.02
CA ASN A 96 8.97 -4.85 -19.56
C ASN A 96 8.11 -6.10 -19.77
N LEU A 97 6.78 -5.93 -19.83
CA LEU A 97 5.83 -7.01 -20.10
C LEU A 97 5.41 -7.09 -21.58
N LYS A 98 6.08 -6.37 -22.50
CA LYS A 98 5.73 -6.40 -23.93
C LYS A 98 5.93 -7.80 -24.49
N GLY A 99 4.87 -8.35 -25.12
CA GLY A 99 4.88 -9.70 -25.71
C GLY A 99 4.68 -10.85 -24.69
N VAL A 100 4.54 -10.55 -23.41
CA VAL A 100 4.21 -11.55 -22.39
C VAL A 100 2.73 -11.93 -22.51
N PRO A 101 2.38 -13.24 -22.66
CA PRO A 101 1.00 -13.68 -22.75
C PRO A 101 0.18 -13.33 -21.49
N TRP A 102 -1.12 -13.14 -21.67
CA TRP A 102 -2.06 -12.78 -20.61
C TRP A 102 -1.99 -13.69 -19.38
N GLU A 103 -1.83 -14.99 -19.60
CA GLU A 103 -1.77 -16.00 -18.52
C GLU A 103 -0.55 -15.82 -17.61
N GLN A 104 0.54 -15.25 -18.13
CA GLN A 104 1.81 -15.04 -17.42
C GLN A 104 1.94 -13.64 -16.83
N ARG A 105 0.91 -12.78 -16.94
CA ARG A 105 0.91 -11.41 -16.42
C ARG A 105 0.35 -11.32 -15.02
N THR A 106 0.40 -12.42 -14.25
CA THR A 106 -0.08 -12.48 -12.87
C THR A 106 0.70 -11.52 -11.98
N ALA A 107 -0.03 -10.84 -11.10
CA ALA A 107 0.52 -9.83 -10.23
C ALA A 107 -0.32 -9.71 -8.96
N ARG A 108 0.26 -9.15 -7.91
CA ARG A 108 -0.45 -8.82 -6.68
C ARG A 108 -0.03 -7.48 -6.13
N PHE A 109 -0.98 -6.75 -5.59
CA PHE A 109 -0.70 -5.70 -4.63
C PHE A 109 -0.64 -6.28 -3.24
N LYS A 110 0.36 -5.88 -2.47
CA LYS A 110 0.52 -6.22 -1.06
C LYS A 110 0.66 -4.93 -0.24
N THR A 111 -0.10 -4.81 0.83
CA THR A 111 0.09 -3.75 1.84
C THR A 111 0.44 -4.39 3.16
N VAL A 112 1.47 -3.88 3.81
CA VAL A 112 1.80 -4.13 5.21
C VAL A 112 1.36 -2.91 6.02
N VAL A 113 0.76 -3.15 7.17
CA VAL A 113 0.48 -2.14 8.19
C VAL A 113 1.20 -2.57 9.45
N THR A 114 2.07 -1.70 9.97
CA THR A 114 2.80 -1.90 11.21
C THR A 114 2.24 -1.04 12.33
N TYR A 115 2.42 -1.48 13.57
CA TYR A 115 2.05 -0.79 14.78
C TYR A 115 3.16 -0.90 15.81
N VAL A 116 3.40 0.19 16.54
CA VAL A 116 4.39 0.32 17.62
C VAL A 116 3.80 1.18 18.72
N ASP A 117 3.76 0.69 19.96
CA ASP A 117 3.29 1.47 21.12
C ASP A 117 4.25 1.43 22.31
N GLY A 118 5.43 0.82 22.15
CA GLY A 118 6.45 0.64 23.18
C GLY A 118 6.34 -0.68 23.95
N GLU A 119 5.18 -1.31 23.98
CA GLU A 119 4.97 -2.65 24.56
C GLU A 119 4.72 -3.68 23.44
N ASN A 120 4.01 -3.26 22.38
CA ASN A 120 3.60 -4.11 21.29
C ASN A 120 4.13 -3.60 19.96
N ASP A 121 4.88 -4.46 19.27
CA ASP A 121 5.29 -4.31 17.88
C ASP A 121 4.66 -5.42 17.07
N PHE A 122 3.82 -5.08 16.09
CA PHE A 122 3.26 -6.08 15.19
C PHE A 122 2.99 -5.52 13.80
N PHE A 123 2.76 -6.43 12.86
CA PHE A 123 2.25 -6.08 11.54
C PHE A 123 1.09 -6.98 11.12
N VAL A 124 0.36 -6.52 10.13
CA VAL A 124 -0.66 -7.25 9.37
C VAL A 124 -0.49 -6.99 7.89
N GLU A 125 -1.01 -7.90 7.06
CA GLU A 125 -0.89 -7.82 5.61
C GLU A 125 -2.26 -7.95 4.93
N GLY A 126 -2.42 -7.22 3.83
CA GLY A 126 -3.52 -7.35 2.91
C GLY A 126 -3.04 -7.51 1.48
N TRP A 127 -3.71 -8.34 0.70
CA TRP A 127 -3.33 -8.71 -0.66
C TRP A 127 -4.50 -8.54 -1.60
N LEU A 128 -4.20 -8.19 -2.84
CA LEU A 128 -5.16 -8.20 -3.94
C LEU A 128 -4.49 -8.86 -5.14
N GLU A 129 -4.97 -10.04 -5.50
CA GLU A 129 -4.51 -10.77 -6.67
C GLU A 129 -5.13 -10.24 -7.95
N GLY A 130 -4.33 -10.25 -9.01
CA GLY A 130 -4.75 -9.75 -10.30
C GLY A 130 -3.76 -10.05 -11.41
N LYS A 131 -3.85 -9.25 -12.48
CA LYS A 131 -2.95 -9.30 -13.62
C LYS A 131 -2.64 -7.89 -14.12
N ILE A 132 -1.51 -7.75 -14.81
CA ILE A 132 -1.17 -6.49 -15.48
C ILE A 132 -1.77 -6.49 -16.88
N LEU A 133 -2.55 -5.47 -17.20
CA LEU A 133 -3.13 -5.23 -18.53
C LEU A 133 -2.02 -4.96 -19.56
N GLU A 134 -2.34 -5.07 -20.85
CA GLU A 134 -1.43 -4.70 -21.93
C GLU A 134 -1.39 -3.19 -22.20
N SER A 135 -2.43 -2.48 -21.78
CA SER A 135 -2.56 -1.03 -21.91
C SER A 135 -3.35 -0.46 -20.73
N LYS A 136 -3.24 0.85 -20.52
CA LYS A 136 -3.99 1.59 -19.50
C LYS A 136 -5.48 1.53 -19.77
N LYS A 137 -6.29 1.33 -18.71
CA LYS A 137 -7.74 1.28 -18.78
C LYS A 137 -8.33 1.96 -17.55
N GLY A 138 -9.19 2.97 -17.80
CA GLY A 138 -9.74 3.84 -16.77
C GLY A 138 -8.74 4.92 -16.33
N ASP A 139 -9.24 5.91 -15.62
CA ASP A 139 -8.52 7.09 -15.15
C ASP A 139 -8.73 7.37 -13.66
N LEU A 140 -9.45 6.46 -12.99
CA LEU A 140 -9.69 6.56 -11.56
C LEU A 140 -8.54 5.96 -10.74
N GLY A 141 -8.43 6.39 -9.49
CA GLY A 141 -7.42 5.87 -8.57
C GLY A 141 -6.07 6.57 -8.65
N PHE A 142 -4.98 5.83 -8.42
CA PHE A 142 -3.60 6.32 -8.44
C PHE A 142 -2.59 5.19 -8.65
N GLY A 143 -1.34 5.54 -8.95
CA GLY A 143 -0.26 4.56 -9.12
C GLY A 143 -0.51 3.66 -10.32
N TYR A 144 -0.51 2.35 -10.11
CA TYR A 144 -0.68 1.35 -11.14
C TYR A 144 -2.14 0.92 -11.38
N ASP A 145 -3.12 1.60 -10.78
CA ASP A 145 -4.55 1.24 -10.91
C ASP A 145 -5.01 1.09 -12.36
N PRO A 146 -4.63 1.97 -13.32
CA PRO A 146 -5.07 1.85 -14.71
C PRO A 146 -4.55 0.62 -15.44
N ILE A 147 -3.49 -0.01 -14.96
CA ILE A 147 -2.92 -1.21 -15.58
C ILE A 147 -3.12 -2.48 -14.75
N PHE A 148 -3.74 -2.39 -13.58
CA PHE A 148 -3.99 -3.54 -12.72
C PHE A 148 -5.44 -4.05 -12.87
N TYR A 149 -5.58 -5.27 -13.38
CA TYR A 149 -6.85 -5.98 -13.51
C TYR A 149 -7.10 -6.81 -12.26
N ALA A 150 -8.13 -6.47 -11.50
CA ALA A 150 -8.55 -7.23 -10.32
C ALA A 150 -9.34 -8.47 -10.76
N SER A 151 -8.75 -9.65 -10.65
CA SER A 151 -9.30 -10.90 -11.21
C SER A 151 -10.69 -11.23 -10.66
N ALA A 152 -10.92 -11.05 -9.38
CA ALA A 152 -12.20 -11.35 -8.74
C ALA A 152 -13.36 -10.44 -9.19
N GLN A 153 -13.06 -9.22 -9.66
CA GLN A 153 -14.04 -8.24 -10.14
C GLN A 153 -14.13 -8.16 -11.66
N SER A 154 -13.22 -8.84 -12.36
CA SER A 154 -13.15 -8.85 -13.82
C SER A 154 -13.05 -7.44 -14.43
N MET A 155 -12.36 -6.51 -13.76
CA MET A 155 -12.19 -5.14 -14.25
C MET A 155 -10.89 -4.49 -13.73
N SER A 156 -10.48 -3.40 -14.40
CA SER A 156 -9.35 -2.59 -13.98
C SER A 156 -9.65 -1.84 -12.67
N LEU A 157 -8.64 -1.65 -11.82
CA LEU A 157 -8.76 -0.73 -10.69
C LEU A 157 -8.95 0.72 -11.14
N GLY A 158 -8.46 1.08 -12.34
CA GLY A 158 -8.67 2.40 -12.95
C GLY A 158 -10.12 2.66 -13.39
N ASP A 159 -10.92 1.61 -13.59
CA ASP A 159 -12.37 1.71 -13.88
C ASP A 159 -13.23 1.69 -12.61
N MET A 160 -12.64 1.38 -11.44
CA MET A 160 -13.39 1.24 -10.20
C MET A 160 -13.58 2.57 -9.47
N GLY A 161 -14.82 2.87 -9.11
CA GLY A 161 -15.12 3.94 -8.17
C GLY A 161 -14.53 3.66 -6.77
N LEU A 162 -14.20 4.72 -6.04
CA LEU A 162 -13.56 4.64 -4.72
C LEU A 162 -14.29 3.70 -3.75
N LYS A 163 -15.62 3.71 -3.76
CA LYS A 163 -16.46 2.88 -2.89
C LYS A 163 -16.26 1.39 -3.14
N GLN A 164 -16.24 0.99 -4.41
CA GLN A 164 -16.03 -0.39 -4.83
C GLN A 164 -14.58 -0.83 -4.54
N LYS A 165 -13.60 -0.02 -4.90
CA LYS A 165 -12.19 -0.27 -4.63
C LYS A 165 -11.91 -0.44 -3.14
N ASN A 166 -12.57 0.36 -2.30
CA ASN A 166 -12.42 0.28 -0.85
C ASN A 166 -12.94 -1.03 -0.23
N GLN A 167 -13.74 -1.80 -0.92
CA GLN A 167 -14.22 -3.11 -0.44
C GLN A 167 -13.22 -4.24 -0.66
N ILE A 168 -12.37 -4.11 -1.67
CA ILE A 168 -11.52 -5.22 -2.14
C ILE A 168 -10.02 -4.94 -2.06
N SER A 169 -9.60 -3.68 -1.92
CA SER A 169 -8.19 -3.35 -2.06
C SER A 169 -7.32 -3.98 -0.96
N HIS A 170 -6.09 -4.32 -1.33
CA HIS A 170 -5.05 -4.80 -0.43
C HIS A 170 -4.95 -3.95 0.85
N ARG A 171 -4.97 -2.61 0.70
CA ARG A 171 -4.94 -1.68 1.84
C ARG A 171 -6.21 -1.78 2.70
N ALA A 172 -7.38 -1.93 2.08
CA ALA A 172 -8.62 -2.11 2.82
C ALA A 172 -8.60 -3.38 3.67
N ILE A 173 -8.11 -4.48 3.11
CA ILE A 173 -7.94 -5.76 3.80
C ILE A 173 -6.93 -5.63 4.95
N ALA A 174 -5.77 -5.00 4.70
CA ALA A 174 -4.75 -4.80 5.72
C ALA A 174 -5.28 -3.95 6.90
N ILE A 175 -5.96 -2.83 6.61
CA ILE A 175 -6.53 -1.95 7.65
C ILE A 175 -7.65 -2.65 8.43
N GLN A 176 -8.47 -3.48 7.79
CA GLN A 176 -9.48 -4.27 8.51
C GLN A 176 -8.83 -5.24 9.50
N LYS A 177 -7.81 -5.99 9.05
CA LYS A 177 -7.04 -6.89 9.93
C LYS A 177 -6.36 -6.14 11.07
N PHE A 178 -5.83 -4.94 10.78
CA PHE A 178 -5.26 -4.06 11.78
C PHE A 178 -6.30 -3.66 12.83
N ALA A 179 -7.47 -3.18 12.41
CA ALA A 179 -8.55 -2.80 13.29
C ALA A 179 -9.00 -3.96 14.21
N ASP A 180 -9.11 -5.17 13.63
CA ASP A 180 -9.51 -6.35 14.40
C ASP A 180 -8.42 -6.76 15.43
N LYS A 181 -7.15 -6.59 15.08
CA LYS A 181 -6.04 -6.88 15.99
C LYS A 181 -5.95 -5.85 17.12
N ILE A 182 -6.09 -4.56 16.85
CA ILE A 182 -6.12 -3.50 17.88
C ILE A 182 -7.29 -3.73 18.85
N LYS A 183 -8.48 -4.03 18.37
CA LYS A 183 -9.62 -4.33 19.24
C LYS A 183 -9.30 -5.45 20.24
N ARG A 184 -8.64 -6.51 19.79
CA ARG A 184 -8.24 -7.62 20.68
C ARG A 184 -7.22 -7.19 21.74
N LEU A 185 -6.30 -6.28 21.41
CA LEU A 185 -5.33 -5.75 22.36
C LEU A 185 -5.96 -4.82 23.40
N MET A 186 -6.98 -4.05 23.01
CA MET A 186 -7.65 -3.08 23.91
C MET A 186 -8.69 -3.73 24.85
N TYR A 187 -9.16 -4.96 24.55
CA TYR A 187 -10.22 -5.65 25.32
C TYR A 187 -9.71 -6.92 26.05
N VAL A 188 -8.41 -7.07 26.22
CA VAL A 188 -7.77 -8.06 27.10
C VAL A 188 -7.27 -7.34 28.36
#